data_e400a8fd9b1346936cf1f24dc5d4a048
#
_entry.id   e400a8fd9b1346936cf1f24dc5d4a048
#
_cell.length_a   1.000
_cell.length_b   1.000
_cell.length_c   1.000
_cell.angle_alpha   90.00
_cell.angle_beta   90.00
_cell.angle_gamma   90.00
#
_symmetry.space_group_name_H-M   'P 1'
#
loop_
_entity.id
_entity.type
_entity.pdbx_description
1 polymer ?
#
loop_
_entity_poly.entity_id
_entity_poly.type
_entity_poly.pdbx_seq_one_letter_code
_entity_poly.pdbx_strand_id
1 'polypeptide(L)'
;MIVNSIQKLRVQQYKVVQASFRLKERDKSLFQSCINALKNSNKEKAAICANELAEIRKIINFLQQVELALERVILRLETVKELSDVVIDLKPALETLQNVSKQLLNVLPEVSAEINEINNVIGETMYSTRLSADTSLINVGKATPAGEQILEEVTTFLERKLAE
;
A
#
# COMPACT_ATOMS: atom_id res chain seq x y z
N MET A 1 16.03 15.45 -5.88
CA MET A 1 15.87 14.77 -4.59
C MET A 1 14.51 14.13 -4.40
N ILE A 2 13.43 14.88 -4.54
CA ILE A 2 12.08 14.31 -4.53
C ILE A 2 11.88 13.31 -5.65
N VAL A 3 12.39 13.59 -6.85
CA VAL A 3 12.32 12.68 -8.00
C VAL A 3 12.94 11.33 -7.65
N ASN A 4 14.11 11.33 -7.01
CA ASN A 4 14.78 10.09 -6.59
C ASN A 4 13.96 9.34 -5.54
N SER A 5 13.37 10.05 -4.60
CA SER A 5 12.51 9.44 -3.57
C SER A 5 11.28 8.80 -4.19
N ILE A 6 10.65 9.45 -5.15
CA ILE A 6 9.50 8.90 -5.89
C ILE A 6 9.91 7.60 -6.59
N GLN A 7 11.03 7.60 -7.30
CA GLN A 7 11.52 6.42 -8.01
C GLN A 7 11.83 5.27 -7.05
N LYS A 8 12.49 5.56 -5.94
CA LYS A 8 12.80 4.56 -4.92
C LYS A 8 11.54 3.98 -4.30
N LEU A 9 10.54 4.82 -4.03
CA LEU A 9 9.26 4.35 -3.51
C LEU A 9 8.53 3.47 -4.51
N ARG A 10 8.58 3.80 -5.80
CA ARG A 10 7.99 2.95 -6.83
C ARG A 10 8.65 1.57 -6.89
N VAL A 11 9.96 1.52 -6.72
CA VAL A 11 10.69 0.25 -6.64
C VAL A 11 10.21 -0.58 -5.44
N GLN A 12 10.05 0.06 -4.28
CA GLN A 12 9.58 -0.64 -3.09
C GLN A 12 8.12 -1.09 -3.24
N GLN A 13 7.27 -0.26 -3.82
CA GLN A 13 5.90 -0.62 -4.13
C GLN A 13 5.84 -1.85 -5.04
N TYR A 14 6.67 -1.88 -6.06
CA TYR A 14 6.77 -3.03 -6.97
C TYR A 14 7.18 -4.30 -6.23
N LYS A 15 8.14 -4.21 -5.31
CA LYS A 15 8.55 -5.36 -4.49
C LYS A 15 7.41 -5.88 -3.61
N VAL A 16 6.60 -4.98 -3.06
CA VAL A 16 5.40 -5.33 -2.28
C VAL A 16 4.39 -6.05 -3.16
N VAL A 17 4.14 -5.54 -4.36
CA VAL A 17 3.22 -6.15 -5.33
C VAL A 17 3.70 -7.54 -5.73
N GLN A 18 4.99 -7.69 -5.97
CA GLN A 18 5.56 -9.00 -6.32
C GLN A 18 5.44 -10.00 -5.16
N ALA A 19 5.69 -9.57 -3.93
CA ALA A 19 5.50 -10.43 -2.77
C ALA A 19 4.03 -10.86 -2.64
N SER A 20 3.11 -9.94 -2.83
CA SER A 20 1.67 -10.22 -2.84
C SER A 20 1.31 -11.23 -3.92
N PHE A 21 1.88 -11.08 -5.12
CA PHE A 21 1.65 -12.01 -6.22
C PHE A 21 2.12 -13.43 -5.87
N ARG A 22 3.33 -13.55 -5.31
CA ARG A 22 3.85 -14.86 -4.89
C ARG A 22 2.95 -15.52 -3.85
N LEU A 23 2.43 -14.73 -2.91
CA LEU A 23 1.51 -15.24 -1.90
C LEU A 23 0.17 -15.66 -2.51
N LYS A 24 -0.32 -14.95 -3.52
CA LYS A 24 -1.55 -15.34 -4.24
C LYS A 24 -1.37 -16.65 -4.98
N GLU A 25 -0.20 -16.88 -5.55
CA GLU A 25 0.12 -18.16 -6.17
C GLU A 25 0.18 -19.28 -5.11
N ARG A 26 0.75 -18.99 -3.96
CA ARG A 26 0.76 -19.93 -2.83
C ARG A 26 -0.64 -20.22 -2.31
N ASP A 27 -1.50 -19.19 -2.27
CA ASP A 27 -2.92 -19.35 -1.92
C ASP A 27 -3.58 -20.38 -2.81
N LYS A 28 -3.43 -20.25 -4.12
CA LYS A 28 -4.01 -21.22 -5.08
C LYS A 28 -3.53 -22.64 -4.84
N SER A 29 -2.24 -22.78 -4.61
CA SER A 29 -1.62 -24.09 -4.35
C SER A 29 -2.17 -24.73 -3.07
N LEU A 30 -2.24 -23.96 -1.99
CA LEU A 30 -2.77 -24.45 -0.71
C LEU A 30 -4.27 -24.74 -0.77
N PHE A 31 -5.01 -23.93 -1.49
CA PHE A 31 -6.44 -24.17 -1.68
C PHE A 31 -6.66 -25.54 -2.34
N GLN A 32 -5.87 -25.84 -3.38
CA GLN A 32 -5.92 -27.13 -4.03
C GLN A 32 -5.53 -28.27 -3.06
N SER A 33 -4.54 -28.03 -2.20
CA SER A 33 -4.15 -29.01 -1.18
C SER A 33 -5.26 -29.27 -0.19
N CYS A 34 -6.01 -28.25 0.21
CA CYS A 34 -7.18 -28.40 1.07
C CYS A 34 -8.26 -29.26 0.40
N ILE A 35 -8.52 -29.02 -0.89
CA ILE A 35 -9.47 -29.80 -1.66
C ILE A 35 -9.04 -31.27 -1.67
N ASN A 36 -7.78 -31.53 -1.99
CA ASN A 36 -7.25 -32.90 -2.07
C ASN A 36 -7.32 -33.62 -0.72
N ALA A 37 -7.01 -32.91 0.37
CA ALA A 37 -7.11 -33.47 1.72
C ALA A 37 -8.55 -33.89 2.06
N LEU A 38 -9.52 -33.04 1.70
CA LEU A 38 -10.93 -33.37 1.92
C LEU A 38 -11.41 -34.54 1.06
N LYS A 39 -10.96 -34.60 -0.20
CA LYS A 39 -11.28 -35.73 -1.08
C LYS A 39 -10.76 -37.05 -0.52
N ASN A 40 -9.62 -37.02 0.16
CA ASN A 40 -9.02 -38.19 0.77
C ASN A 40 -9.50 -38.42 2.21
N SER A 41 -10.53 -37.70 2.63
CA SER A 41 -11.11 -37.80 3.99
C SER A 41 -10.10 -37.49 5.09
N ASN A 42 -9.05 -36.75 4.81
CA ASN A 42 -8.04 -36.38 5.79
C ASN A 42 -8.38 -35.01 6.36
N LYS A 43 -9.28 -35.00 7.35
CA LYS A 43 -9.78 -33.76 7.97
C LYS A 43 -8.70 -32.99 8.72
N GLU A 44 -7.75 -33.69 9.34
CA GLU A 44 -6.67 -33.05 10.08
C GLU A 44 -5.75 -32.27 9.15
N LYS A 45 -5.36 -32.88 8.05
CA LYS A 45 -4.54 -32.22 7.04
C LYS A 45 -5.27 -31.04 6.40
N ALA A 46 -6.57 -31.22 6.12
CA ALA A 46 -7.40 -30.12 5.59
C ALA A 46 -7.44 -28.93 6.56
N ALA A 47 -7.57 -29.19 7.87
CA ALA A 47 -7.57 -28.12 8.87
C ALA A 47 -6.23 -27.38 8.92
N ILE A 48 -5.12 -28.10 8.86
CA ILE A 48 -3.78 -27.50 8.82
C ILE A 48 -3.63 -26.61 7.58
N CYS A 49 -4.02 -27.12 6.42
CA CYS A 49 -3.98 -26.34 5.17
C CYS A 49 -4.85 -25.09 5.26
N ALA A 50 -6.05 -25.21 5.80
CA ALA A 50 -6.97 -24.09 5.93
C ALA A 50 -6.43 -23.01 6.88
N ASN A 51 -5.82 -23.42 7.98
CA ASN A 51 -5.22 -22.46 8.93
C ASN A 51 -4.06 -21.70 8.29
N GLU A 52 -3.20 -22.39 7.57
CA GLU A 52 -2.08 -21.77 6.85
C GLU A 52 -2.59 -20.81 5.78
N LEU A 53 -3.61 -21.23 5.03
CA LEU A 53 -4.22 -20.41 4.00
C LEU A 53 -4.82 -19.12 4.60
N ALA A 54 -5.45 -19.22 5.76
CA ALA A 54 -5.99 -18.05 6.46
C ALA A 54 -4.87 -17.05 6.81
N GLU A 55 -3.72 -17.53 7.27
CA GLU A 55 -2.58 -16.67 7.58
C GLU A 55 -2.02 -16.01 6.32
N ILE A 56 -1.90 -16.75 5.23
CA ILE A 56 -1.42 -16.20 3.95
C ILE A 56 -2.37 -15.11 3.46
N ARG A 57 -3.67 -15.31 3.55
CA ARG A 57 -4.65 -14.30 3.13
C ARG A 57 -4.59 -13.03 3.96
N LYS A 58 -4.30 -13.14 5.25
CA LYS A 58 -4.06 -11.96 6.09
C LYS A 58 -2.85 -11.16 5.60
N ILE A 59 -1.77 -11.85 5.26
CA ILE A 59 -0.57 -11.18 4.76
C ILE A 59 -0.85 -10.52 3.40
N ILE A 60 -1.57 -11.20 2.51
CA ILE A 60 -1.95 -10.62 1.21
C ILE A 60 -2.74 -9.32 1.42
N ASN A 61 -3.75 -9.34 2.29
CA ASN A 61 -4.54 -8.16 2.59
C ASN A 61 -3.69 -7.03 3.16
N PHE A 62 -2.78 -7.37 4.07
CA PHE A 62 -1.84 -6.41 4.64
C PHE A 62 -0.96 -5.78 3.55
N LEU A 63 -0.38 -6.58 2.66
CA LEU A 63 0.48 -6.08 1.59
C LEU A 63 -0.28 -5.20 0.61
N GLN A 64 -1.55 -5.50 0.34
CA GLN A 64 -2.41 -4.66 -0.49
C GLN A 64 -2.64 -3.29 0.17
N GLN A 65 -2.82 -3.25 1.48
CA GLN A 65 -2.93 -1.98 2.21
C GLN A 65 -1.62 -1.19 2.16
N VAL A 66 -0.49 -1.87 2.26
CA VAL A 66 0.83 -1.23 2.13
C VAL A 66 1.00 -0.63 0.74
N GLU A 67 0.64 -1.37 -0.30
CA GLU A 67 0.69 -0.87 -1.68
C GLU A 67 -0.09 0.44 -1.83
N LEU A 68 -1.31 0.48 -1.31
CA LEU A 68 -2.15 1.68 -1.37
C LEU A 68 -1.57 2.83 -0.54
N ALA A 69 -0.99 2.54 0.61
CA ALA A 69 -0.34 3.54 1.44
C ALA A 69 0.84 4.17 0.71
N LEU A 70 1.67 3.35 0.05
CA LEU A 70 2.79 3.83 -0.75
C LEU A 70 2.32 4.64 -1.94
N GLU A 71 1.24 4.23 -2.61
CA GLU A 71 0.66 4.99 -3.71
C GLU A 71 0.21 6.38 -3.27
N ARG A 72 -0.42 6.48 -2.11
CA ARG A 72 -0.84 7.77 -1.56
C ARG A 72 0.35 8.70 -1.34
N VAL A 73 1.44 8.17 -0.78
CA VAL A 73 2.67 8.95 -0.56
C VAL A 73 3.27 9.38 -1.90
N ILE A 74 3.35 8.47 -2.86
CA ILE A 74 3.90 8.77 -4.19
C ILE A 74 3.11 9.91 -4.85
N LEU A 75 1.80 9.84 -4.83
CA LEU A 75 0.93 10.88 -5.40
C LEU A 75 1.16 12.23 -4.72
N ARG A 76 1.33 12.24 -3.39
CA ARG A 76 1.63 13.47 -2.66
C ARG A 76 2.97 14.05 -3.07
N LEU A 77 3.99 13.22 -3.21
CA LEU A 77 5.33 13.65 -3.64
C LEU A 77 5.32 14.14 -5.08
N GLU A 78 4.55 13.52 -5.96
CA GLU A 78 4.39 13.97 -7.34
C GLU A 78 3.75 15.36 -7.38
N THR A 79 2.78 15.61 -6.52
CA THR A 79 2.16 16.94 -6.39
C THR A 79 3.18 17.98 -5.95
N VAL A 80 4.02 17.64 -4.97
CA VAL A 80 5.10 18.53 -4.53
C VAL A 80 6.07 18.80 -5.67
N LYS A 81 6.41 17.79 -6.43
CA LYS A 81 7.31 17.93 -7.59
C LYS A 81 6.74 18.87 -8.64
N GLU A 82 5.45 18.75 -8.94
CA GLU A 82 4.77 19.57 -9.95
C GLU A 82 4.58 21.02 -9.48
N LEU A 83 4.36 21.22 -8.18
CA LEU A 83 4.03 22.52 -7.60
C LEU A 83 5.13 22.98 -6.64
N SER A 84 6.35 23.06 -7.15
CA SER A 84 7.53 23.35 -6.32
C SER A 84 7.51 24.75 -5.66
N ASP A 85 6.71 25.67 -6.17
CA ASP A 85 6.53 27.00 -5.61
C ASP A 85 5.41 27.09 -4.58
N VAL A 86 4.69 26.00 -4.35
CA VAL A 86 3.60 25.93 -3.38
C VAL A 86 4.06 25.13 -2.17
N VAL A 87 3.78 25.64 -0.99
CA VAL A 87 4.08 24.92 0.26
C VAL A 87 3.03 23.83 0.45
N ILE A 88 3.48 22.58 0.47
CA ILE A 88 2.64 21.40 0.66
C ILE A 88 3.13 20.68 1.91
N ASP A 89 2.19 20.31 2.77
CA ASP A 89 2.50 19.59 4.01
C ASP A 89 2.83 18.13 3.72
N LEU A 90 4.05 17.73 4.01
CA LEU A 90 4.53 16.36 3.86
C LEU A 90 4.51 15.55 5.16
N LYS A 91 4.12 16.15 6.26
CA LYS A 91 4.08 15.43 7.54
C LYS A 91 3.20 14.18 7.49
N PRO A 92 1.98 14.23 6.94
CA PRO A 92 1.17 13.01 6.81
C PRO A 92 1.84 11.92 5.98
N ALA A 93 2.53 12.30 4.89
CA ALA A 93 3.25 11.35 4.06
C ALA A 93 4.40 10.69 4.84
N LEU A 94 5.15 11.48 5.61
CA LEU A 94 6.25 10.98 6.42
C LEU A 94 5.75 10.02 7.53
N GLU A 95 4.65 10.36 8.15
CA GLU A 95 4.02 9.50 9.16
C GLU A 95 3.56 8.16 8.54
N THR A 96 2.99 8.20 7.34
CA THR A 96 2.61 6.98 6.62
C THR A 96 3.83 6.10 6.34
N LEU A 97 4.91 6.67 5.84
CA LEU A 97 6.13 5.91 5.56
C LEU A 97 6.71 5.28 6.82
N GLN A 98 6.70 6.01 7.92
CA GLN A 98 7.18 5.50 9.20
C GLN A 98 6.33 4.32 9.68
N ASN A 99 5.02 4.44 9.60
CA ASN A 99 4.11 3.37 10.01
C ASN A 99 4.26 2.14 9.11
N VAL A 100 4.33 2.33 7.80
CA VAL A 100 4.53 1.25 6.83
C VAL A 100 5.86 0.53 7.12
N SER A 101 6.93 1.27 7.34
CA SER A 101 8.24 0.70 7.66
C SER A 101 8.16 -0.18 8.91
N LYS A 102 7.54 0.30 9.97
CA LYS A 102 7.38 -0.47 11.21
C LYS A 102 6.58 -1.75 11.00
N GLN A 103 5.49 -1.66 10.28
CA GLN A 103 4.61 -2.80 10.03
C GLN A 103 5.25 -3.84 9.11
N LEU A 104 6.07 -3.41 8.16
CA LEU A 104 6.76 -4.31 7.23
C LEU A 104 7.99 -4.99 7.84
N LEU A 105 8.46 -4.54 8.98
CA LEU A 105 9.73 -5.03 9.54
C LEU A 105 9.78 -6.55 9.66
N ASN A 106 8.68 -7.18 10.04
CA ASN A 106 8.59 -8.63 10.21
C ASN A 106 8.11 -9.40 8.98
N VAL A 107 7.70 -8.70 7.93
CA VAL A 107 7.15 -9.31 6.72
C VAL A 107 8.12 -9.17 5.55
N LEU A 108 8.61 -7.97 5.30
CA LEU A 108 9.56 -7.64 4.24
C LEU A 108 10.63 -6.72 4.82
N PRO A 109 11.60 -7.25 5.58
CA PRO A 109 12.57 -6.41 6.29
C PRO A 109 13.43 -5.53 5.38
N GLU A 110 13.78 -5.99 4.20
CA GLU A 110 14.57 -5.19 3.25
C GLU A 110 13.77 -4.00 2.74
N VAL A 111 12.49 -4.21 2.42
CA VAL A 111 11.58 -3.14 2.00
C VAL A 111 11.37 -2.15 3.15
N SER A 112 11.18 -2.66 4.36
CA SER A 112 11.05 -1.83 5.57
C SER A 112 12.25 -0.90 5.72
N ALA A 113 13.46 -1.43 5.62
CA ALA A 113 14.70 -0.66 5.75
C ALA A 113 14.81 0.42 4.68
N GLU A 114 14.51 0.09 3.43
CA GLU A 114 14.57 1.05 2.32
C GLU A 114 13.53 2.16 2.48
N ILE A 115 12.32 1.82 2.89
CA ILE A 115 11.26 2.82 3.13
C ILE A 115 11.67 3.75 4.26
N ASN A 116 12.25 3.20 5.33
CA ASN A 116 12.74 4.02 6.44
C ASN A 116 13.83 5.01 6.01
N GLU A 117 14.75 4.55 5.16
CA GLU A 117 15.80 5.41 4.61
C GLU A 117 15.21 6.52 3.74
N ILE A 118 14.25 6.17 2.88
CA ILE A 118 13.56 7.17 2.04
C ILE A 118 12.84 8.18 2.93
N ASN A 119 12.19 7.72 3.99
CA ASN A 119 11.51 8.59 4.94
C ASN A 119 12.50 9.59 5.57
N ASN A 120 13.67 9.12 5.97
CA ASN A 120 14.69 9.98 6.56
C ASN A 120 15.19 11.04 5.56
N VAL A 121 15.44 10.63 4.31
CA VAL A 121 15.89 11.56 3.26
C VAL A 121 14.85 12.65 3.00
N ILE A 122 13.59 12.28 2.88
CA ILE A 122 12.50 13.25 2.66
C ILE A 122 12.38 14.17 3.88
N GLY A 123 12.44 13.61 5.08
CA GLY A 123 12.33 14.37 6.32
C GLY A 123 13.43 15.41 6.47
N GLU A 124 14.66 15.06 6.16
CA GLU A 124 15.80 15.98 6.22
C GLU A 124 15.67 17.09 5.20
N THR A 125 15.21 16.77 4.00
CA THR A 125 15.11 17.71 2.89
C THR A 125 13.95 18.69 3.08
N MET A 126 12.82 18.19 3.58
CA MET A 126 11.57 18.93 3.64
C MET A 126 11.21 19.36 5.07
N TYR A 127 12.21 19.46 5.91
CA TYR A 127 12.02 19.80 7.32
C TYR A 127 11.30 21.14 7.53
N SER A 128 11.47 22.08 6.59
CA SER A 128 10.84 23.39 6.65
C SER A 128 9.35 23.38 6.26
N THR A 129 8.83 22.26 5.83
CA THR A 129 7.42 22.14 5.44
C THR A 129 6.53 22.39 6.65
N ARG A 130 5.51 23.20 6.47
CA ARG A 130 4.61 23.59 7.54
C ARG A 130 3.72 22.43 7.96
N LEU A 131 3.38 22.43 9.24
CA LEU A 131 2.48 21.44 9.81
C LEU A 131 1.05 21.68 9.38
N SER A 132 0.36 20.62 9.03
CA SER A 132 -1.08 20.62 8.88
C SER A 132 -1.73 20.17 10.17
N ALA A 133 -2.92 20.68 10.42
CA ALA A 133 -3.68 20.31 11.61
C ALA A 133 -4.36 18.93 11.48
N ASP A 134 -4.62 18.49 10.28
CA ASP A 134 -5.35 17.26 10.04
C ASP A 134 -4.50 16.30 9.22
N THR A 135 -4.18 15.16 9.81
CA THR A 135 -3.21 14.22 9.26
C THR A 135 -3.74 12.80 9.15
N SER A 136 -5.05 12.63 9.07
CA SER A 136 -5.61 11.28 9.06
C SER A 136 -5.23 10.51 7.81
N LEU A 137 -4.27 9.59 7.94
CA LEU A 137 -3.87 8.65 6.91
C LEU A 137 -4.34 7.23 7.22
N ILE A 138 -5.22 7.10 8.21
CA ILE A 138 -5.63 5.80 8.75
C ILE A 138 -6.48 5.02 7.75
N ASN A 139 -7.26 5.72 6.93
CA ASN A 139 -8.22 5.10 6.01
C ASN A 139 -7.69 5.02 4.58
N VAL A 140 -6.51 4.42 4.43
CA VAL A 140 -5.96 4.14 3.10
C VAL A 140 -6.93 3.22 2.36
N GLY A 141 -7.28 3.58 1.15
CA GLY A 141 -8.23 2.83 0.35
C GLY A 141 -9.68 3.30 0.49
N LYS A 142 -9.94 4.21 1.42
CA LYS A 142 -11.25 4.86 1.52
C LYS A 142 -11.13 6.32 1.13
N ALA A 143 -12.08 6.78 0.32
CA ALA A 143 -12.13 8.18 -0.04
C ALA A 143 -12.59 9.03 1.15
N THR A 144 -11.98 10.20 1.31
CA THR A 144 -12.48 11.23 2.23
C THR A 144 -13.82 11.77 1.70
N PRO A 145 -14.61 12.50 2.50
CA PRO A 145 -15.84 13.11 1.97
C PRO A 145 -15.60 13.96 0.72
N ALA A 146 -14.53 14.74 0.69
CA ALA A 146 -14.16 15.51 -0.50
C ALA A 146 -13.77 14.59 -1.67
N GLY A 147 -13.02 13.52 -1.36
CA GLY A 147 -12.64 12.51 -2.36
C GLY A 147 -13.84 11.75 -2.91
N GLU A 148 -14.85 11.48 -2.10
CA GLU A 148 -16.08 10.85 -2.55
C GLU A 148 -16.83 11.71 -3.56
N GLN A 149 -16.87 13.03 -3.34
CA GLN A 149 -17.48 13.98 -4.28
C GLN A 149 -16.76 13.92 -5.64
N ILE A 150 -15.44 13.84 -5.62
CA ILE A 150 -14.64 13.72 -6.85
C ILE A 150 -14.90 12.38 -7.54
N LEU A 151 -15.04 11.29 -6.79
CA LEU A 151 -15.38 9.98 -7.36
C LEU A 151 -16.73 10.02 -8.06
N GLU A 152 -17.71 10.71 -7.48
CA GLU A 152 -19.01 10.90 -8.15
C GLU A 152 -18.86 11.67 -9.46
N GLU A 153 -18.06 12.72 -9.44
CA GLU A 153 -17.75 13.52 -10.62
C GLU A 153 -17.09 12.68 -11.72
N VAL A 154 -16.10 11.86 -11.34
CA VAL A 154 -15.40 10.95 -12.25
C VAL A 154 -16.37 9.91 -12.82
N THR A 155 -17.20 9.33 -11.96
CA THR A 155 -18.20 8.32 -12.36
C THR A 155 -19.18 8.92 -13.37
N THR A 156 -19.67 10.11 -13.11
CA THR A 156 -20.57 10.83 -14.02
C THR A 156 -19.90 11.08 -15.37
N PHE A 157 -18.64 11.49 -15.36
CA PHE A 157 -17.86 11.72 -16.57
C PHE A 157 -17.72 10.44 -17.39
N LEU A 158 -17.41 9.31 -16.75
CA LEU A 158 -17.28 8.02 -17.40
C LEU A 158 -18.62 7.56 -18.03
N GLU A 159 -19.72 7.74 -17.33
CA GLU A 159 -21.04 7.37 -17.84
C GLU A 159 -21.38 8.17 -19.08
N ARG A 160 -21.07 9.46 -19.13
CA ARG A 160 -21.26 10.29 -20.31
C ARG A 160 -20.39 9.82 -21.47
N LYS A 161 -19.14 9.46 -21.21
CA LYS A 161 -18.22 8.94 -22.22
C LYS A 161 -18.72 7.62 -22.82
N LEU A 162 -19.26 6.75 -21.98
CA LEU A 162 -19.78 5.45 -22.43
C LEU A 162 -21.10 5.58 -23.20
N ALA A 163 -21.86 6.67 -22.98
CA ALA A 163 -23.10 6.94 -23.66
C ALA A 163 -22.90 7.54 -25.07
N GLU A 164 -21.70 8.05 -25.37
CA GLU A 164 -21.32 8.52 -26.68
C GLU A 164 -20.89 7.33 -27.56
#